data_9c3c9f6408ba538a9d6329ba15764105
#
_entry.id   9c3c9f6408ba538a9d6329ba15764105
#
_cell.length_a   1.000
_cell.length_b   1.000
_cell.length_c   1.000
_cell.angle_alpha   90.00
_cell.angle_beta   90.00
_cell.angle_gamma   90.00
#
_symmetry.space_group_name_H-M   'P 1'
#
loop_
_entity.id
_entity.type
_entity.pdbx_description
1 polymer ?
#
loop_
_entity_poly.entity_id
_entity_poly.type
_entity_poly.pdbx_seq_one_letter_code
_entity_poly.pdbx_strand_id
1 'polypeptide(L)'
;IERFYEPTAGAILLDGQDVREFSRKSLREQLGYVEQDAPVLAGSIRDNLLLGLASATDDQLREVLDQVNLSEVLARDPKGLDAEVGEDGIMLSGGERQRLAIARALLAKPPILLLDESTSALDGPNEQRMREAIDAVAQDRTLLVIAHRLSTVVDSDQIIVLDHGRVIGIGTHSELVKSTPLYAELAKHQLLV
;
A
#
# COMPACT_ATOMS: atom_id res chain seq x y z
N ILE A 1 -5.05 4.04 -13.38
CA ILE A 1 -6.04 2.98 -13.12
C ILE A 1 -7.34 3.60 -12.60
N GLU A 2 -7.34 4.44 -11.59
CA GLU A 2 -8.52 5.07 -10.96
C GLU A 2 -9.29 6.07 -11.84
N ARG A 3 -8.87 6.28 -13.09
CA ARG A 3 -9.47 7.18 -14.08
C ARG A 3 -9.53 8.65 -13.64
N PHE A 4 -8.48 9.15 -12.98
CA PHE A 4 -8.25 10.59 -12.88
C PHE A 4 -7.84 11.17 -14.23
N TYR A 5 -7.09 10.39 -15.01
CA TYR A 5 -6.68 10.67 -16.38
C TYR A 5 -7.04 9.51 -17.29
N GLU A 6 -7.37 9.79 -18.55
CA GLU A 6 -7.62 8.77 -19.57
C GLU A 6 -6.34 8.58 -20.42
N PRO A 7 -6.02 7.33 -20.80
CA PRO A 7 -4.90 7.11 -21.72
C PRO A 7 -5.19 7.73 -23.09
N THR A 8 -4.20 8.38 -23.68
CA THR A 8 -4.31 9.00 -25.03
C THR A 8 -4.34 7.95 -26.14
N ALA A 9 -3.82 6.76 -25.88
CA ALA A 9 -3.85 5.60 -26.78
C ALA A 9 -3.82 4.31 -25.96
N GLY A 10 -4.25 3.19 -26.51
CA GLY A 10 -4.35 1.92 -25.84
C GLY A 10 -5.52 1.83 -24.87
N ALA A 11 -5.51 0.82 -24.02
CA ALA A 11 -6.55 0.55 -23.03
C ALA A 11 -5.94 0.00 -21.74
N ILE A 12 -6.59 0.29 -20.62
CA ILE A 12 -6.34 -0.36 -19.33
C ILE A 12 -7.50 -1.32 -19.11
N LEU A 13 -7.17 -2.60 -18.90
CA LEU A 13 -8.17 -3.63 -18.70
C LEU A 13 -8.16 -4.11 -17.25
N LEU A 14 -9.36 -4.28 -16.69
CA LEU A 14 -9.61 -4.93 -15.42
C LEU A 14 -10.43 -6.21 -15.71
N ASP A 15 -9.85 -7.37 -15.43
CA ASP A 15 -10.42 -8.69 -15.75
C ASP A 15 -10.88 -8.81 -17.22
N GLY A 16 -10.08 -8.23 -18.14
CA GLY A 16 -10.35 -8.26 -19.57
C GLY A 16 -11.32 -7.20 -20.08
N GLN A 17 -11.96 -6.43 -19.21
CA GLN A 17 -12.87 -5.35 -19.56
C GLN A 17 -12.17 -3.98 -19.47
N ASP A 18 -12.39 -3.11 -20.46
CA ASP A 18 -11.82 -1.77 -20.47
C ASP A 18 -12.35 -0.94 -19.28
N VAL A 19 -11.45 -0.34 -18.52
CA VAL A 19 -11.84 0.48 -17.36
C VAL A 19 -12.78 1.63 -17.71
N ARG A 20 -12.81 2.07 -18.98
CA ARG A 20 -13.74 3.10 -19.47
C ARG A 20 -15.19 2.66 -19.51
N GLU A 21 -15.44 1.35 -19.54
CA GLU A 21 -16.80 0.77 -19.55
C GLU A 21 -17.42 0.71 -18.14
N PHE A 22 -16.59 0.81 -17.09
CA PHE A 22 -17.09 0.91 -15.72
C PHE A 22 -17.54 2.35 -15.39
N SER A 23 -18.52 2.48 -14.49
CA SER A 23 -18.68 3.75 -13.80
C SER A 23 -17.45 4.03 -12.93
N ARG A 24 -17.08 5.31 -12.76
CA ARG A 24 -15.95 5.67 -11.90
C ARG A 24 -16.13 5.17 -10.47
N LYS A 25 -17.36 5.17 -9.97
CA LYS A 25 -17.69 4.66 -8.65
C LYS A 25 -17.44 3.16 -8.57
N SER A 26 -18.01 2.37 -9.49
CA SER A 26 -17.84 0.91 -9.50
C SER A 26 -16.39 0.48 -9.69
N LEU A 27 -15.62 1.22 -10.50
CA LEU A 27 -14.18 0.96 -10.66
C LEU A 27 -13.42 1.19 -9.34
N ARG A 28 -13.63 2.35 -8.70
CA ARG A 28 -12.90 2.71 -7.46
C ARG A 28 -13.30 1.87 -6.26
N GLU A 29 -14.52 1.33 -6.22
CA GLU A 29 -14.93 0.37 -5.20
C GLU A 29 -14.13 -0.95 -5.24
N GLN A 30 -13.49 -1.27 -6.37
CA GLN A 30 -12.63 -2.42 -6.52
C GLN A 30 -11.16 -2.13 -6.17
N LEU A 31 -10.82 -0.87 -5.94
CA LEU A 31 -9.45 -0.42 -5.71
C LEU A 31 -9.31 0.11 -4.28
N GLY A 32 -8.34 -0.41 -3.54
CA GLY A 32 -7.82 0.26 -2.35
C GLY A 32 -6.59 1.04 -2.74
N TYR A 33 -6.47 2.30 -2.32
CA TYR A 33 -5.32 3.12 -2.62
C TYR A 33 -4.66 3.64 -1.33
N VAL A 34 -3.35 3.48 -1.25
CA VAL A 34 -2.52 3.99 -0.16
C VAL A 34 -1.53 4.98 -0.74
N GLU A 35 -1.71 6.23 -0.37
CA GLU A 35 -0.87 7.35 -0.80
C GLU A 35 0.50 7.32 -0.15
N GLN A 36 1.49 7.88 -0.81
CA GLN A 36 2.86 8.01 -0.33
C GLN A 36 2.95 8.70 1.04
N ASP A 37 2.26 9.82 1.22
CA ASP A 37 2.32 10.63 2.44
C ASP A 37 1.50 10.04 3.59
N ALA A 38 0.61 9.08 3.32
CA ALA A 38 -0.25 8.41 4.29
C ALA A 38 -0.86 9.38 5.33
N PRO A 39 -1.65 10.37 4.92
CA PRO A 39 -2.13 11.42 5.81
C PRO A 39 -2.99 10.85 6.93
N VAL A 40 -2.72 11.31 8.15
CA VAL A 40 -3.55 11.08 9.33
C VAL A 40 -4.30 12.37 9.61
N LEU A 41 -5.62 12.28 9.68
CA LEU A 41 -6.48 13.42 9.99
C LEU A 41 -6.64 13.56 11.51
N ALA A 42 -6.89 14.79 11.96
CA ALA A 42 -7.26 15.06 13.34
C ALA A 42 -8.52 14.25 13.70
N GLY A 43 -8.53 13.66 14.88
CA GLY A 43 -9.58 12.78 15.38
C GLY A 43 -9.02 11.49 15.95
N SER A 44 -9.87 10.54 16.25
CA SER A 44 -9.47 9.27 16.84
C SER A 44 -8.86 8.29 15.81
N ILE A 45 -8.27 7.19 16.29
CA ILE A 45 -7.87 6.06 15.45
C ILE A 45 -9.09 5.54 14.69
N ARG A 46 -10.24 5.41 15.36
CA ARG A 46 -11.51 5.01 14.75
C ARG A 46 -11.90 5.91 13.59
N ASP A 47 -11.89 7.23 13.79
CA ASP A 47 -12.26 8.20 12.75
C ASP A 47 -11.34 8.07 11.53
N ASN A 48 -10.05 7.89 11.76
CA ASN A 48 -9.07 7.69 10.69
C ASN A 48 -9.29 6.38 9.92
N LEU A 49 -9.65 5.30 10.60
CA LEU A 49 -9.95 4.02 9.95
C LEU A 49 -11.25 4.06 9.13
N LEU A 50 -12.26 4.78 9.62
CA LEU A 50 -13.58 4.87 8.96
C LEU A 50 -13.65 5.89 7.82
N LEU A 51 -12.55 6.58 7.50
CA LEU A 51 -12.52 7.51 6.37
C LEU A 51 -12.94 6.81 5.06
N GLY A 52 -14.05 7.26 4.50
CA GLY A 52 -14.62 6.70 3.27
C GLY A 52 -15.52 5.47 3.48
N LEU A 53 -15.73 5.02 4.71
CA LEU A 53 -16.64 3.93 5.06
C LEU A 53 -17.79 4.44 5.94
N ALA A 54 -18.98 3.90 5.73
CA ALA A 54 -20.15 4.28 6.50
C ALA A 54 -20.10 3.76 7.95
N SER A 55 -19.57 2.55 8.16
CA SER A 55 -19.40 1.92 9.48
C SER A 55 -18.54 0.66 9.39
N ALA A 56 -17.90 0.31 10.51
CA ALA A 56 -17.34 -1.00 10.78
C ALA A 56 -17.50 -1.32 12.26
N THR A 57 -17.52 -2.61 12.62
CA THR A 57 -17.55 -3.03 14.03
C THR A 57 -16.17 -2.87 14.67
N ASP A 58 -16.12 -2.78 15.99
CA ASP A 58 -14.85 -2.71 16.74
C ASP A 58 -13.95 -3.91 16.46
N ASP A 59 -14.53 -5.09 16.28
CA ASP A 59 -13.79 -6.31 15.95
C ASP A 59 -13.13 -6.19 14.57
N GLN A 60 -13.85 -5.65 13.57
CA GLN A 60 -13.28 -5.40 12.24
C GLN A 60 -12.15 -4.37 12.27
N LEU A 61 -12.31 -3.30 13.07
CA LEU A 61 -11.26 -2.30 13.24
C LEU A 61 -10.02 -2.87 13.92
N ARG A 62 -10.19 -3.71 14.93
CA ARG A 62 -9.08 -4.39 15.62
C ARG A 62 -8.40 -5.42 14.71
N GLU A 63 -9.18 -6.19 13.96
CA GLU A 63 -8.67 -7.18 13.01
C GLU A 63 -7.75 -6.55 11.96
N VAL A 64 -8.16 -5.44 11.34
CA VAL A 64 -7.30 -4.79 10.33
C VAL A 64 -6.07 -4.14 10.96
N LEU A 65 -6.14 -3.64 12.19
CA LEU A 65 -4.96 -3.13 12.90
C LEU A 65 -3.97 -4.25 13.23
N ASP A 66 -4.48 -5.43 13.57
CA ASP A 66 -3.64 -6.62 13.82
C ASP A 66 -2.95 -7.08 12.54
N GLN A 67 -3.68 -7.17 11.43
CA GLN A 67 -3.13 -7.53 10.11
C GLN A 67 -1.95 -6.65 9.68
N VAL A 68 -1.93 -5.39 10.08
CA VAL A 68 -0.85 -4.44 9.75
C VAL A 68 0.14 -4.22 10.91
N ASN A 69 0.14 -5.06 11.95
CA ASN A 69 1.01 -4.95 13.11
C ASN A 69 0.90 -3.58 13.84
N LEU A 70 -0.34 -3.10 14.05
CA LEU A 70 -0.63 -1.85 14.77
C LEU A 70 -1.41 -2.03 16.07
N SER A 71 -1.69 -3.25 16.50
CA SER A 71 -2.44 -3.53 17.74
C SER A 71 -1.80 -2.90 18.98
N GLU A 72 -0.46 -2.81 19.03
CA GLU A 72 0.27 -2.18 20.14
C GLU A 72 -0.05 -0.67 20.29
N VAL A 73 -0.44 0.00 19.21
CA VAL A 73 -0.79 1.44 19.25
C VAL A 73 -2.02 1.67 20.14
N LEU A 74 -2.99 0.73 20.12
CA LEU A 74 -4.19 0.82 20.95
C LEU A 74 -3.88 0.76 22.45
N ALA A 75 -2.78 0.13 22.83
CA ALA A 75 -2.38 0.00 24.24
C ALA A 75 -1.72 1.27 24.80
N ARG A 76 -1.40 2.26 23.96
CA ARG A 76 -0.75 3.52 24.39
C ARG A 76 -1.69 4.46 25.10
N ASP A 77 -3.01 4.29 24.89
CA ASP A 77 -4.04 5.11 25.52
C ASP A 77 -5.20 4.24 26.00
N PRO A 78 -5.74 4.43 27.23
CA PRO A 78 -6.87 3.66 27.74
C PRO A 78 -8.14 3.74 26.87
N LYS A 79 -8.28 4.78 26.06
CA LYS A 79 -9.40 4.94 25.11
C LYS A 79 -9.31 3.97 23.91
N GLY A 80 -8.14 3.35 23.65
CA GLY A 80 -7.96 2.38 22.58
C GLY A 80 -8.30 2.93 21.20
N LEU A 81 -9.35 2.43 20.55
CA LEU A 81 -9.80 2.90 19.22
C LEU A 81 -10.25 4.38 19.23
N ASP A 82 -10.75 4.87 20.35
CA ASP A 82 -11.24 6.24 20.49
C ASP A 82 -10.15 7.20 20.98
N ALA A 83 -8.90 6.75 21.04
CA ALA A 83 -7.76 7.60 21.35
C ALA A 83 -7.49 8.57 20.19
N GLU A 84 -7.35 9.86 20.54
CA GLU A 84 -7.00 10.92 19.59
C GLU A 84 -5.60 10.70 19.03
N VAL A 85 -5.40 11.00 17.75
CA VAL A 85 -4.10 10.97 17.08
C VAL A 85 -3.69 12.38 16.66
N GLY A 86 -2.37 12.68 16.78
CA GLY A 86 -1.82 13.99 16.45
C GLY A 86 -1.13 14.65 17.65
N GLU A 87 -1.02 16.00 17.65
CA GLU A 87 -0.24 16.74 18.64
C GLU A 87 -0.78 16.60 20.07
N ASP A 88 -2.09 16.49 20.23
CA ASP A 88 -2.76 16.38 21.54
C ASP A 88 -3.10 14.94 21.95
N GLY A 89 -2.59 13.93 21.23
CA GLY A 89 -2.89 12.52 21.47
C GLY A 89 -1.72 11.59 21.16
N ILE A 90 -2.06 10.39 20.65
CA ILE A 90 -1.04 9.40 20.29
C ILE A 90 -0.23 9.90 19.08
N MET A 91 1.07 10.05 19.28
CA MET A 91 1.98 10.33 18.17
C MET A 91 2.28 9.04 17.41
N LEU A 92 2.01 9.03 16.10
CA LEU A 92 2.34 7.94 15.20
C LEU A 92 3.66 8.21 14.49
N SER A 93 4.56 7.23 14.47
CA SER A 93 5.74 7.25 13.61
C SER A 93 5.35 7.23 12.13
N GLY A 94 6.29 7.54 11.22
CA GLY A 94 6.04 7.47 9.77
C GLY A 94 5.52 6.10 9.33
N GLY A 95 6.15 5.03 9.82
CA GLY A 95 5.73 3.67 9.51
C GLY A 95 4.37 3.29 10.10
N GLU A 96 4.02 3.81 11.26
CA GLU A 96 2.70 3.58 11.85
C GLU A 96 1.61 4.33 11.08
N ARG A 97 1.86 5.56 10.62
CA ARG A 97 0.93 6.27 9.74
C ARG A 97 0.67 5.52 8.44
N GLN A 98 1.73 4.99 7.81
CA GLN A 98 1.59 4.18 6.59
C GLN A 98 0.80 2.90 6.82
N ARG A 99 1.07 2.16 7.91
CA ARG A 99 0.30 0.97 8.26
C ARG A 99 -1.15 1.30 8.60
N LEU A 100 -1.43 2.45 9.22
CA LEU A 100 -2.80 2.91 9.46
C LEU A 100 -3.53 3.21 8.14
N ALA A 101 -2.85 3.81 7.15
CA ALA A 101 -3.41 4.03 5.82
C ALA A 101 -3.69 2.72 5.07
N ILE A 102 -2.82 1.71 5.22
CA ILE A 102 -3.07 0.36 4.69
C ILE A 102 -4.29 -0.26 5.39
N ALA A 103 -4.38 -0.21 6.73
CA ALA A 103 -5.53 -0.71 7.48
C ALA A 103 -6.85 -0.07 7.01
N ARG A 104 -6.84 1.24 6.78
CA ARG A 104 -7.98 1.98 6.20
C ARG A 104 -8.40 1.43 4.84
N ALA A 105 -7.44 1.22 3.93
CA ALA A 105 -7.71 0.67 2.60
C ALA A 105 -8.26 -0.76 2.67
N LEU A 106 -7.81 -1.56 3.64
CA LEU A 106 -8.25 -2.95 3.85
C LEU A 106 -9.67 -3.09 4.35
N LEU A 107 -10.17 -2.15 5.13
CA LEU A 107 -11.53 -2.19 5.66
C LEU A 107 -12.59 -2.27 4.56
N ALA A 108 -12.33 -1.65 3.42
CA ALA A 108 -13.20 -1.73 2.25
C ALA A 108 -13.15 -3.10 1.54
N LYS A 109 -12.23 -4.00 1.94
CA LYS A 109 -12.00 -5.33 1.34
C LYS A 109 -11.83 -5.29 -0.19
N PRO A 110 -11.03 -4.39 -0.74
CA PRO A 110 -10.88 -4.29 -2.18
C PRO A 110 -10.13 -5.53 -2.72
N PRO A 111 -10.51 -6.05 -3.91
CA PRO A 111 -9.77 -7.12 -4.56
C PRO A 111 -8.40 -6.69 -5.09
N ILE A 112 -8.20 -5.39 -5.30
CA ILE A 112 -6.95 -4.82 -5.80
C ILE A 112 -6.48 -3.72 -4.84
N LEU A 113 -5.22 -3.78 -4.44
CA LEU A 113 -4.59 -2.77 -3.60
C LEU A 113 -3.44 -2.09 -4.35
N LEU A 114 -3.47 -0.77 -4.38
CA LEU A 114 -2.45 0.08 -4.98
C LEU A 114 -1.66 0.74 -3.84
N LEU A 115 -0.36 0.48 -3.77
CA LEU A 115 0.54 1.07 -2.78
C LEU A 115 1.55 1.98 -3.48
N ASP A 116 1.55 3.26 -3.13
CA ASP A 116 2.49 4.23 -3.69
C ASP A 116 3.57 4.55 -2.64
N GLU A 117 4.82 4.18 -2.95
CA GLU A 117 6.05 4.49 -2.19
C GLU A 117 5.96 4.30 -0.66
N SER A 118 5.30 3.24 -0.21
CA SER A 118 4.98 3.06 1.21
C SER A 118 6.18 2.76 2.14
N THR A 119 7.45 2.80 1.65
CA THR A 119 8.62 2.37 2.45
C THR A 119 9.81 3.33 2.46
N SER A 120 9.75 4.48 1.79
CA SER A 120 10.92 5.34 1.53
C SER A 120 11.57 5.95 2.78
N ALA A 121 10.83 6.11 3.88
CA ALA A 121 11.27 6.80 5.09
C ALA A 121 11.41 5.90 6.33
N LEU A 122 11.42 4.56 6.17
CA LEU A 122 11.43 3.62 7.30
C LEU A 122 12.85 3.20 7.69
N ASP A 123 13.09 3.08 9.00
CA ASP A 123 14.24 2.37 9.56
C ASP A 123 14.06 0.84 9.48
N GLY A 124 15.14 0.08 9.65
CA GLY A 124 15.16 -1.37 9.44
C GLY A 124 14.03 -2.14 10.15
N PRO A 125 13.75 -1.93 11.46
CA PRO A 125 12.66 -2.62 12.15
C PRO A 125 11.27 -2.27 11.61
N ASN A 126 11.04 -1.03 11.23
CA ASN A 126 9.76 -0.60 10.64
C ASN A 126 9.61 -1.07 9.20
N GLU A 127 10.71 -1.18 8.45
CA GLU A 127 10.71 -1.78 7.11
C GLU A 127 10.29 -3.27 7.16
N GLN A 128 10.81 -4.03 8.12
CA GLN A 128 10.43 -5.43 8.32
C GLN A 128 8.93 -5.57 8.65
N ARG A 129 8.42 -4.78 9.61
CA ARG A 129 7.00 -4.77 9.97
C ARG A 129 6.10 -4.37 8.81
N MET A 130 6.57 -3.44 7.97
CA MET A 130 5.83 -3.03 6.77
C MET A 130 5.78 -4.16 5.75
N ARG A 131 6.90 -4.85 5.51
CA ARG A 131 6.94 -6.02 4.62
C ARG A 131 5.97 -7.10 5.09
N GLU A 132 6.01 -7.46 6.37
CA GLU A 132 5.08 -8.44 6.97
C GLU A 132 3.62 -8.02 6.79
N ALA A 133 3.31 -6.73 6.96
CA ALA A 133 1.97 -6.20 6.72
C ALA A 133 1.57 -6.31 5.23
N ILE A 134 2.48 -5.98 4.31
CA ILE A 134 2.24 -6.09 2.86
C ILE A 134 2.01 -7.56 2.47
N ASP A 135 2.84 -8.49 2.97
CA ASP A 135 2.72 -9.92 2.68
C ASP A 135 1.40 -10.50 3.22
N ALA A 136 1.01 -10.12 4.43
CA ALA A 136 -0.26 -10.54 5.02
C ALA A 136 -1.47 -10.05 4.21
N VAL A 137 -1.35 -8.87 3.63
CA VAL A 137 -2.41 -8.21 2.85
C VAL A 137 -2.49 -8.71 1.42
N ALA A 138 -1.35 -9.16 0.86
CA ALA A 138 -1.26 -9.70 -0.50
C ALA A 138 -2.02 -11.03 -0.67
N GLN A 139 -2.30 -11.74 0.44
CA GLN A 139 -3.07 -12.99 0.38
C GLN A 139 -4.47 -12.73 -0.19
N ASP A 140 -4.84 -13.49 -1.21
CA ASP A 140 -6.14 -13.44 -1.90
C ASP A 140 -6.46 -12.08 -2.60
N ARG A 141 -5.44 -11.25 -2.91
CA ARG A 141 -5.61 -9.97 -3.59
C ARG A 141 -4.56 -9.73 -4.66
N THR A 142 -4.89 -8.87 -5.62
CA THR A 142 -3.90 -8.31 -6.52
C THR A 142 -3.26 -7.08 -5.86
N LEU A 143 -1.95 -7.13 -5.68
CA LEU A 143 -1.18 -6.03 -5.12
C LEU A 143 -0.34 -5.37 -6.21
N LEU A 144 -0.48 -4.07 -6.40
CA LEU A 144 0.37 -3.25 -7.26
C LEU A 144 1.14 -2.26 -6.40
N VAL A 145 2.46 -2.42 -6.36
CA VAL A 145 3.35 -1.60 -5.54
C VAL A 145 4.23 -0.73 -6.43
N ILE A 146 4.20 0.58 -6.20
CA ILE A 146 5.23 1.48 -6.71
C ILE A 146 6.32 1.55 -5.65
N ALA A 147 7.50 1.02 -5.95
CA ALA A 147 8.57 0.91 -4.98
C ALA A 147 9.81 1.70 -5.39
N HIS A 148 10.40 2.38 -4.41
CA HIS A 148 11.71 3.01 -4.51
C HIS A 148 12.82 2.15 -3.88
N ARG A 149 12.45 1.11 -3.11
CA ARG A 149 13.39 0.15 -2.53
C ARG A 149 13.13 -1.24 -3.11
N LEU A 150 14.15 -1.84 -3.67
CA LEU A 150 14.05 -3.18 -4.24
C LEU A 150 13.77 -4.24 -3.17
N SER A 151 14.23 -4.03 -1.93
CA SER A 151 13.92 -4.91 -0.80
C SER A 151 12.42 -5.15 -0.59
N THR A 152 11.57 -4.22 -1.00
CA THR A 152 10.12 -4.33 -0.87
C THR A 152 9.48 -5.23 -1.94
N VAL A 153 10.12 -5.35 -3.12
CA VAL A 153 9.51 -5.99 -4.29
C VAL A 153 10.31 -7.16 -4.86
N VAL A 154 11.42 -7.50 -4.22
CA VAL A 154 12.31 -8.59 -4.68
C VAL A 154 11.59 -9.95 -4.79
N ASP A 155 10.62 -10.20 -3.94
CA ASP A 155 9.83 -11.43 -3.87
C ASP A 155 8.50 -11.34 -4.65
N SER A 156 8.27 -10.25 -5.40
CA SER A 156 7.05 -10.10 -6.20
C SER A 156 6.99 -11.09 -7.35
N ASP A 157 5.79 -11.56 -7.69
CA ASP A 157 5.53 -12.46 -8.82
C ASP A 157 5.99 -11.86 -10.15
N GLN A 158 5.85 -10.54 -10.29
CA GLN A 158 6.27 -9.80 -11.47
C GLN A 158 6.73 -8.40 -11.11
N ILE A 159 7.85 -7.97 -11.67
CA ILE A 159 8.39 -6.63 -11.56
C ILE A 159 8.38 -5.99 -12.96
N ILE A 160 7.90 -4.77 -13.06
CA ILE A 160 7.91 -3.96 -14.28
C ILE A 160 8.88 -2.81 -14.05
N VAL A 161 9.94 -2.77 -14.87
CA VAL A 161 10.95 -1.70 -14.81
C VAL A 161 10.59 -0.62 -15.82
N LEU A 162 10.39 0.60 -15.30
CA LEU A 162 10.09 1.78 -16.09
C LEU A 162 11.30 2.73 -16.15
N ASP A 163 11.62 3.22 -17.33
CA ASP A 163 12.62 4.26 -17.53
C ASP A 163 12.09 5.28 -18.55
N HIS A 164 12.14 6.55 -18.19
CA HIS A 164 11.62 7.65 -19.02
C HIS A 164 10.22 7.38 -19.63
N GLY A 165 9.30 6.80 -18.82
CA GLY A 165 7.94 6.49 -19.25
C GLY A 165 7.80 5.28 -20.18
N ARG A 166 8.85 4.49 -20.35
CA ARG A 166 8.86 3.26 -21.15
C ARG A 166 9.15 2.04 -20.31
N VAL A 167 8.47 0.95 -20.61
CA VAL A 167 8.79 -0.34 -20.03
C VAL A 167 10.07 -0.88 -20.67
N ILE A 168 11.12 -1.09 -19.87
CA ILE A 168 12.43 -1.59 -20.32
C ILE A 168 12.71 -3.01 -19.85
N GLY A 169 11.90 -3.55 -18.92
CA GLY A 169 12.02 -4.94 -18.45
C GLY A 169 10.76 -5.38 -17.75
N ILE A 170 10.39 -6.64 -17.90
CA ILE A 170 9.29 -7.32 -17.18
C ILE A 170 9.79 -8.71 -16.81
N GLY A 171 9.61 -9.12 -15.56
CA GLY A 171 9.97 -10.44 -15.06
C GLY A 171 10.13 -10.48 -13.55
N THR A 172 10.62 -11.60 -13.05
CA THR A 172 11.02 -11.76 -11.65
C THR A 172 12.34 -11.05 -11.38
N HIS A 173 12.67 -10.87 -10.10
CA HIS A 173 13.97 -10.32 -9.68
C HIS A 173 15.15 -11.06 -10.37
N SER A 174 15.14 -12.39 -10.31
CA SER A 174 16.23 -13.22 -10.86
C SER A 174 16.38 -13.11 -12.38
N GLU A 175 15.30 -12.88 -13.11
CA GLU A 175 15.30 -12.66 -14.56
C GLU A 175 15.81 -11.26 -14.90
N LEU A 176 15.32 -10.23 -14.19
CA LEU A 176 15.67 -8.85 -14.47
C LEU A 176 17.12 -8.50 -14.13
N VAL A 177 17.70 -9.12 -13.10
CA VAL A 177 19.13 -8.97 -12.79
C VAL A 177 20.00 -9.43 -13.97
N LYS A 178 19.54 -10.41 -14.75
CA LYS A 178 20.28 -10.96 -15.92
C LYS A 178 19.98 -10.23 -17.22
N SER A 179 18.74 -9.74 -17.38
CA SER A 179 18.23 -9.25 -18.67
C SER A 179 18.19 -7.71 -18.78
N THR A 180 18.14 -6.99 -17.64
CA THR A 180 17.88 -5.55 -17.61
C THR A 180 19.01 -4.81 -16.88
N PRO A 181 19.99 -4.21 -17.62
CA PRO A 181 21.20 -3.60 -17.03
C PRO A 181 20.89 -2.57 -15.93
N LEU A 182 19.89 -1.69 -16.16
CA LEU A 182 19.48 -0.69 -15.16
C LEU A 182 19.00 -1.36 -13.87
N TYR A 183 18.19 -2.42 -13.96
CA TYR A 183 17.73 -3.16 -12.81
C TYR A 183 18.88 -3.86 -12.05
N ALA A 184 19.81 -4.45 -12.79
CA ALA A 184 21.00 -5.08 -12.21
C ALA A 184 21.88 -4.07 -11.45
N GLU A 185 22.02 -2.85 -11.97
CA GLU A 185 22.73 -1.76 -11.28
C GLU A 185 22.03 -1.34 -10.00
N LEU A 186 20.72 -1.12 -10.06
CA LEU A 186 19.91 -0.81 -8.87
C LEU A 186 20.00 -1.91 -7.81
N ALA A 187 19.95 -3.18 -8.22
CA ALA A 187 20.06 -4.32 -7.31
C ALA A 187 21.40 -4.34 -6.58
N LYS A 188 22.52 -4.09 -7.27
CA LYS A 188 23.85 -3.99 -6.64
C LYS A 188 23.94 -2.88 -5.59
N HIS A 189 23.29 -1.74 -5.85
CA HIS A 189 23.36 -0.60 -4.94
C HIS A 189 22.43 -0.74 -3.74
N GLN A 190 21.26 -1.35 -3.90
CA GLN A 190 20.24 -1.39 -2.86
C GLN A 190 20.24 -2.69 -2.04
N LEU A 191 20.66 -3.81 -2.60
CA LEU A 191 20.63 -5.11 -1.93
C LEU A 191 21.99 -5.56 -1.39
N LEU A 192 23.06 -4.74 -1.56
CA LEU A 192 24.44 -5.06 -1.10
C LEU A 192 24.92 -6.46 -1.53
N VAL A 193 24.66 -6.83 -2.77
CA VAL A 193 25.11 -8.10 -3.36
C VAL A 193 26.43 -7.91 -4.09
#